data_67bf0460b0e17ba574d8aa2399a34927
#
_entry.id   67bf0460b0e17ba574d8aa2399a34927
#
_cell.length_a   1.000
_cell.length_b   1.000
_cell.length_c   1.000
_cell.angle_alpha   90.00
_cell.angle_beta   90.00
_cell.angle_gamma   90.00
#
_symmetry.space_group_name_H-M   'P 1'
#
loop_
_entity.id
_entity.type
_entity.pdbx_description
1 polymer ?
#
loop_
_entity_poly.entity_id
_entity_poly.type
_entity_poly.pdbx_seq_one_letter_code
_entity_poly.pdbx_strand_id
1 'polypeptide(L)'
;MKKQAIKTLMLLLFMSFTCLNLSSQSWKRNRAEWTFGLGATNFLGDLGGMDKIGSGPFSLRDMELNLTRLSGNIGYRYMLRPDMRLKGLLTYCRVEGDDKLTNEPARNYRNLKFRSPIVELSLTYEYYLFQERAGHLYKFKGVRGARGNNWNMYVFGGIGAFWFNPKGPLNGRWYALQPLGTEGQGLPDGPKKKYSRISVSIPVGVGIRYTIDRFWSVNLEFNLRKTFLFIVKISVCNLFFL
;
A
#
# COMPACT_ATOMS: atom_id res chain seq x y z
N MET A 1 46.90 -20.23 -10.23
CA MET A 1 46.66 -19.61 -8.90
C MET A 1 45.39 -18.74 -8.85
N LYS A 2 45.14 -17.78 -9.77
CA LYS A 2 43.92 -16.92 -9.72
C LYS A 2 42.58 -17.67 -9.79
N LYS A 3 42.44 -18.71 -10.62
CA LYS A 3 41.20 -19.50 -10.72
C LYS A 3 40.85 -20.31 -9.45
N GLN A 4 41.84 -20.76 -8.71
CA GLN A 4 41.61 -21.46 -7.43
C GLN A 4 41.21 -20.50 -6.32
N ALA A 5 41.82 -19.31 -6.28
CA ALA A 5 41.43 -18.25 -5.33
C ALA A 5 39.97 -17.79 -5.51
N ILE A 6 39.49 -17.69 -6.75
CA ILE A 6 38.09 -17.35 -7.03
C ILE A 6 37.13 -18.45 -6.58
N LYS A 7 37.49 -19.73 -6.80
CA LYS A 7 36.67 -20.85 -6.33
C LYS A 7 36.58 -20.93 -4.82
N THR A 8 37.70 -20.73 -4.11
CA THR A 8 37.70 -20.67 -2.63
C THR A 8 36.91 -19.47 -2.09
N LEU A 9 37.00 -18.31 -2.74
CA LEU A 9 36.22 -17.13 -2.36
C LEU A 9 34.71 -17.37 -2.56
N MET A 10 34.28 -17.97 -3.68
CA MET A 10 32.88 -18.34 -3.90
C MET A 10 32.38 -19.38 -2.91
N LEU A 11 33.22 -20.36 -2.54
CA LEU A 11 32.85 -21.38 -1.55
C LEU A 11 32.70 -20.78 -0.14
N LEU A 12 33.56 -19.83 0.24
CA LEU A 12 33.44 -19.08 1.50
C LEU A 12 32.21 -18.18 1.51
N LEU A 13 31.89 -17.55 0.40
CA LEU A 13 30.68 -16.72 0.26
C LEU A 13 29.40 -17.58 0.35
N PHE A 14 29.41 -18.76 -0.25
CA PHE A 14 28.31 -19.72 -0.15
C PHE A 14 28.15 -20.31 1.25
N MET A 15 29.27 -20.64 1.94
CA MET A 15 29.25 -21.07 3.34
C MET A 15 28.77 -19.98 4.29
N SER A 16 29.15 -18.71 4.10
CA SER A 16 28.65 -17.61 4.90
C SER A 16 27.15 -17.39 4.74
N PHE A 17 26.60 -17.60 3.52
CA PHE A 17 25.16 -17.49 3.25
C PHE A 17 24.35 -18.63 3.89
N THR A 18 24.92 -19.83 4.03
CA THR A 18 24.27 -20.97 4.70
C THR A 18 24.30 -20.85 6.23
N CYS A 19 25.33 -20.23 6.80
CA CYS A 19 25.44 -20.02 8.26
C CYS A 19 24.42 -19.00 8.82
N LEU A 20 23.89 -18.11 7.99
CA LEU A 20 22.89 -17.12 8.43
C LEU A 20 21.52 -17.74 8.77
N ASN A 21 21.28 -19.00 8.43
CA ASN A 21 19.98 -19.66 8.64
C ASN A 21 19.92 -20.59 9.86
N LEU A 22 20.95 -20.66 10.70
CA LEU A 22 20.97 -21.50 11.89
C LEU A 22 20.39 -20.82 13.12
N SER A 23 19.13 -20.36 13.06
CA SER A 23 18.41 -19.93 14.25
C SER A 23 17.63 -21.10 14.85
N SER A 24 18.23 -21.75 15.83
CA SER A 24 17.71 -22.93 16.57
C SER A 24 16.53 -22.62 17.54
N GLN A 25 16.03 -21.40 17.59
CA GLN A 25 14.98 -21.03 18.55
C GLN A 25 13.62 -20.97 17.86
N SER A 26 12.78 -21.97 18.11
CA SER A 26 11.47 -22.14 17.47
C SER A 26 10.50 -20.96 17.66
N TRP A 27 10.62 -20.20 18.76
CA TRP A 27 9.80 -19.01 19.02
C TRP A 27 10.24 -17.77 18.21
N LYS A 28 11.49 -17.74 17.71
CA LYS A 28 11.99 -16.69 16.80
C LYS A 28 11.64 -16.97 15.33
N ARG A 29 11.25 -18.19 14.99
CA ARG A 29 11.08 -18.65 13.61
C ARG A 29 9.85 -18.09 12.89
N ASN A 30 8.87 -17.58 13.62
CA ASN A 30 7.62 -17.07 13.07
C ASN A 30 7.46 -15.56 13.24
N ARG A 31 8.55 -14.79 13.29
CA ARG A 31 8.48 -13.32 13.35
C ARG A 31 8.31 -12.64 12.01
N ALA A 32 8.61 -13.34 10.96
CA ALA A 32 8.65 -12.85 9.60
C ALA A 32 7.50 -13.46 8.80
N GLU A 33 6.74 -12.61 8.11
CA GLU A 33 5.59 -13.00 7.30
C GLU A 33 5.69 -12.32 5.94
N TRP A 34 5.48 -13.08 4.87
CA TRP A 34 5.27 -12.52 3.54
C TRP A 34 3.80 -12.20 3.37
N THR A 35 3.49 -11.05 2.78
CA THR A 35 2.12 -10.61 2.53
C THR A 35 1.88 -10.44 1.05
N PHE A 36 0.82 -11.03 0.54
CA PHE A 36 0.36 -10.86 -0.83
C PHE A 36 -1.07 -10.38 -0.79
N GLY A 37 -1.39 -9.34 -1.56
CA GLY A 37 -2.73 -8.80 -1.49
C GLY A 37 -3.23 -8.26 -2.81
N LEU A 38 -4.54 -8.32 -2.95
CA LEU A 38 -5.28 -7.64 -3.99
C LEU A 38 -6.19 -6.62 -3.32
N GLY A 39 -6.38 -5.50 -3.98
CA GLY A 39 -7.20 -4.43 -3.42
C GLY A 39 -7.88 -3.61 -4.49
N ALA A 40 -8.66 -2.66 -4.01
CA ALA A 40 -9.35 -1.67 -4.80
C ALA A 40 -8.87 -0.28 -4.41
N THR A 41 -8.53 0.54 -5.39
CA THR A 41 -8.09 1.92 -5.20
C THR A 41 -9.10 2.90 -5.74
N ASN A 42 -9.30 3.98 -5.01
CA ASN A 42 -10.14 5.10 -5.43
C ASN A 42 -9.35 6.40 -5.27
N PHE A 43 -9.64 7.37 -6.11
CA PHE A 43 -9.04 8.69 -6.10
C PHE A 43 -9.96 9.68 -5.36
N LEU A 44 -9.44 10.35 -4.35
CA LEU A 44 -10.15 11.38 -3.58
C LEU A 44 -9.45 12.73 -3.81
N GLY A 45 -9.82 13.41 -4.85
CA GLY A 45 -9.18 14.67 -5.25
C GLY A 45 -10.13 15.64 -5.94
N ASP A 46 -9.59 16.73 -6.51
CA ASP A 46 -10.37 17.78 -7.16
C ASP A 46 -10.92 17.38 -8.54
N LEU A 47 -10.48 16.24 -9.09
CA LEU A 47 -10.95 15.70 -10.36
C LEU A 47 -11.86 14.51 -10.10
N GLY A 48 -13.13 14.60 -10.50
CA GLY A 48 -14.15 13.64 -10.08
C GLY A 48 -14.56 13.88 -8.62
N GLY A 49 -15.45 13.06 -8.09
CA GLY A 49 -15.89 13.17 -6.71
C GLY A 49 -17.22 13.89 -6.55
N MET A 50 -17.68 13.99 -5.32
CA MET A 50 -19.05 14.34 -4.97
C MET A 50 -19.44 15.80 -5.25
N ASP A 51 -20.76 16.00 -5.42
CA ASP A 51 -21.45 17.23 -5.82
C ASP A 51 -21.38 18.42 -4.84
N LYS A 52 -20.57 18.38 -3.76
CA LYS A 52 -20.50 19.47 -2.77
C LYS A 52 -19.08 19.93 -2.50
N ILE A 53 -18.83 21.19 -2.78
CA ILE A 53 -17.63 21.92 -2.36
C ILE A 53 -17.59 21.93 -0.82
N GLY A 54 -16.48 21.48 -0.23
CA GLY A 54 -16.25 21.58 1.21
C GLY A 54 -16.43 20.31 2.03
N SER A 55 -16.49 19.13 1.41
CA SER A 55 -16.34 17.88 2.16
C SER A 55 -14.94 17.83 2.79
N GLY A 56 -14.89 17.62 4.11
CA GLY A 56 -13.63 17.63 4.89
C GLY A 56 -12.59 16.63 4.41
N PRO A 57 -11.34 16.71 4.90
CA PRO A 57 -10.20 15.95 4.41
C PRO A 57 -10.34 14.42 4.52
N PHE A 58 -11.37 13.91 5.16
CA PHE A 58 -11.63 12.48 5.39
C PHE A 58 -13.00 12.02 4.90
N SER A 59 -13.64 12.76 3.99
CA SER A 59 -14.96 12.37 3.48
C SER A 59 -14.87 11.15 2.59
N LEU A 60 -15.34 10.01 3.09
CA LEU A 60 -15.52 8.77 2.31
C LEU A 60 -16.66 8.90 1.29
N ARG A 61 -17.44 9.98 1.35
CA ARG A 61 -18.54 10.27 0.43
C ARG A 61 -18.07 10.58 -1.00
N ASP A 62 -16.78 10.98 -1.17
CA ASP A 62 -16.20 11.25 -2.48
C ASP A 62 -15.75 9.98 -3.24
N MET A 63 -16.06 8.80 -2.70
CA MET A 63 -15.71 7.53 -3.36
C MET A 63 -16.71 7.21 -4.49
N GLU A 64 -16.25 7.34 -5.72
CA GLU A 64 -17.00 6.89 -6.90
C GLU A 64 -16.64 5.44 -7.22
N LEU A 65 -17.62 4.54 -7.09
CA LEU A 65 -17.41 3.12 -7.38
C LEU A 65 -17.02 2.87 -8.85
N ASN A 66 -17.49 3.71 -9.77
CA ASN A 66 -17.17 3.60 -11.19
C ASN A 66 -15.70 3.88 -11.53
N LEU A 67 -15.00 4.64 -10.68
CA LEU A 67 -13.58 4.98 -10.83
C LEU A 67 -12.67 4.05 -10.02
N THR A 68 -13.23 3.07 -9.35
CA THR A 68 -12.48 2.08 -8.59
C THR A 68 -11.63 1.20 -9.51
N ARG A 69 -10.34 1.10 -9.23
CA ARG A 69 -9.39 0.30 -9.99
C ARG A 69 -8.70 -0.72 -9.10
N LEU A 70 -8.28 -1.83 -9.71
CA LEU A 70 -7.57 -2.89 -9.00
C LEU A 70 -6.16 -2.46 -8.61
N SER A 71 -5.72 -2.93 -7.46
CA SER A 71 -4.35 -2.83 -6.98
C SER A 71 -3.81 -4.19 -6.60
N GLY A 72 -2.49 -4.35 -6.76
CA GLY A 72 -1.76 -5.52 -6.30
C GLY A 72 -0.65 -5.08 -5.35
N ASN A 73 -0.38 -5.87 -4.33
CA ASN A 73 0.67 -5.57 -3.38
C ASN A 73 1.40 -6.83 -2.91
N ILE A 74 2.68 -6.64 -2.63
CA ILE A 74 3.54 -7.63 -2.03
C ILE A 74 4.33 -6.96 -0.91
N GLY A 75 4.48 -7.63 0.21
CA GLY A 75 5.17 -7.07 1.35
C GLY A 75 5.79 -8.09 2.26
N TYR A 76 6.52 -7.56 3.21
CA TYR A 76 7.20 -8.31 4.25
C TYR A 76 6.87 -7.67 5.58
N ARG A 77 6.33 -8.46 6.50
CA ARG A 77 5.94 -8.04 7.85
C ARG A 77 6.86 -8.69 8.86
N TYR A 78 7.35 -7.90 9.79
CA TYR A 78 8.22 -8.36 10.87
C TYR A 78 7.62 -8.03 12.23
N MET A 79 7.47 -9.03 13.08
CA MET A 79 6.95 -8.88 14.44
C MET A 79 8.05 -8.38 15.37
N LEU A 80 7.94 -7.15 15.84
CA LEU A 80 8.83 -6.55 16.84
C LEU A 80 8.46 -7.02 18.23
N ARG A 81 7.15 -6.98 18.53
CA ARG A 81 6.52 -7.44 19.76
C ARG A 81 5.19 -8.12 19.43
N PRO A 82 4.54 -8.81 20.37
CA PRO A 82 3.24 -9.42 20.14
C PRO A 82 2.15 -8.45 19.67
N ASP A 83 2.26 -7.19 20.09
CA ASP A 83 1.34 -6.09 19.79
C ASP A 83 1.84 -5.12 18.71
N MET A 84 3.10 -5.28 18.26
CA MET A 84 3.76 -4.33 17.36
C MET A 84 4.44 -5.03 16.19
N ARG A 85 4.13 -4.59 14.97
CA ARG A 85 4.74 -5.12 13.73
C ARG A 85 5.20 -4.00 12.84
N LEU A 86 6.24 -4.26 12.08
CA LEU A 86 6.73 -3.40 11.01
C LEU A 86 6.47 -4.08 9.67
N LYS A 87 5.85 -3.37 8.72
CA LYS A 87 5.53 -3.91 7.40
C LYS A 87 6.13 -3.02 6.31
N GLY A 88 6.97 -3.62 5.47
CA GLY A 88 7.40 -3.05 4.20
C GLY A 88 6.47 -3.54 3.09
N LEU A 89 5.93 -2.65 2.27
CA LEU A 89 4.94 -2.97 1.25
C LEU A 89 5.29 -2.30 -0.08
N LEU A 90 5.33 -3.09 -1.14
CA LEU A 90 5.38 -2.63 -2.52
C LEU A 90 3.98 -2.75 -3.11
N THR A 91 3.41 -1.65 -3.55
CA THR A 91 2.05 -1.57 -4.10
C THR A 91 2.09 -1.07 -5.53
N TYR A 92 1.42 -1.76 -6.43
CA TYR A 92 1.09 -1.27 -7.76
C TYR A 92 -0.40 -1.00 -7.83
N CYS A 93 -0.77 0.20 -8.20
CA CYS A 93 -2.18 0.55 -8.40
C CYS A 93 -2.35 1.52 -9.56
N ARG A 94 -3.59 1.68 -10.00
CA ARG A 94 -3.98 2.67 -10.99
C ARG A 94 -5.09 3.52 -10.39
N VAL A 95 -5.00 4.83 -10.59
CA VAL A 95 -6.05 5.77 -10.22
C VAL A 95 -6.58 6.46 -11.47
N GLU A 96 -7.87 6.77 -11.46
CA GLU A 96 -8.54 7.49 -12.54
C GLU A 96 -9.46 8.55 -11.92
N GLY A 97 -9.61 9.67 -12.61
CA GLY A 97 -10.59 10.72 -12.32
C GLY A 97 -11.28 11.15 -13.59
N ASP A 98 -12.58 11.40 -13.51
CA ASP A 98 -13.42 11.82 -14.65
C ASP A 98 -14.46 12.83 -14.15
N ASP A 99 -14.36 14.08 -14.62
CA ASP A 99 -15.26 15.17 -14.22
C ASP A 99 -16.69 15.01 -14.79
N LYS A 100 -16.87 14.13 -15.78
CA LYS A 100 -18.23 13.86 -16.33
C LYS A 100 -19.17 13.20 -15.35
N LEU A 101 -18.63 12.53 -14.33
CA LEU A 101 -19.42 11.77 -13.37
C LEU A 101 -19.95 12.66 -12.23
N THR A 102 -19.46 13.88 -12.11
CA THR A 102 -19.95 14.81 -11.08
C THR A 102 -21.12 15.65 -11.58
N ASN A 103 -22.10 15.91 -10.72
CA ASN A 103 -23.22 16.82 -10.99
C ASN A 103 -22.87 18.29 -10.72
N GLU A 104 -21.65 18.61 -10.30
CA GLU A 104 -21.21 19.97 -10.09
C GLU A 104 -21.00 20.68 -11.43
N PRO A 105 -21.75 21.77 -11.75
CA PRO A 105 -21.72 22.41 -13.07
C PRO A 105 -20.33 22.85 -13.51
N ALA A 106 -19.54 23.40 -12.59
CA ALA A 106 -18.19 23.89 -12.89
C ALA A 106 -17.22 22.77 -13.30
N ARG A 107 -17.28 21.63 -12.62
CA ARG A 107 -16.43 20.45 -12.93
C ARG A 107 -16.92 19.76 -14.19
N ASN A 108 -18.22 19.58 -14.33
CA ASN A 108 -18.81 18.97 -15.53
C ASN A 108 -18.48 19.78 -16.80
N TYR A 109 -18.52 21.12 -16.71
CA TYR A 109 -18.13 22.00 -17.82
C TYR A 109 -16.64 21.87 -18.16
N ARG A 110 -15.75 21.73 -17.15
CA ARG A 110 -14.31 21.53 -17.31
C ARG A 110 -13.98 20.22 -18.01
N ASN A 111 -14.77 19.16 -17.80
CA ASN A 111 -14.71 17.86 -18.47
C ASN A 111 -13.31 17.24 -18.57
N LEU A 112 -12.53 17.32 -17.52
CA LEU A 112 -11.18 16.75 -17.46
C LEU A 112 -11.25 15.28 -17.09
N LYS A 113 -10.38 14.50 -17.73
CA LYS A 113 -10.20 13.08 -17.44
C LYS A 113 -8.71 12.77 -17.34
N PHE A 114 -8.34 11.98 -16.33
CA PHE A 114 -6.98 11.51 -16.22
C PHE A 114 -6.92 10.07 -15.73
N ARG A 115 -5.78 9.43 -15.97
CA ARG A 115 -5.41 8.16 -15.34
C ARG A 115 -3.93 8.19 -14.99
N SER A 116 -3.55 7.53 -13.89
CA SER A 116 -2.15 7.42 -13.49
C SER A 116 -1.86 6.04 -12.93
N PRO A 117 -0.88 5.29 -13.47
CA PRO A 117 -0.27 4.19 -12.77
C PRO A 117 0.57 4.75 -11.62
N ILE A 118 0.57 4.03 -10.49
CA ILE A 118 1.31 4.37 -9.28
C ILE A 118 2.05 3.12 -8.81
N VAL A 119 3.33 3.29 -8.51
CA VAL A 119 4.16 2.29 -7.82
C VAL A 119 4.61 2.92 -6.51
N GLU A 120 4.26 2.33 -5.39
CA GLU A 120 4.58 2.83 -4.05
C GLU A 120 5.38 1.80 -3.27
N LEU A 121 6.46 2.25 -2.65
CA LEU A 121 7.17 1.53 -1.60
C LEU A 121 6.90 2.23 -0.28
N SER A 122 6.29 1.52 0.67
CA SER A 122 5.92 2.07 1.97
C SER A 122 6.45 1.22 3.12
N LEU A 123 6.73 1.90 4.22
CA LEU A 123 7.09 1.30 5.51
C LEU A 123 6.07 1.74 6.54
N THR A 124 5.32 0.79 7.09
CA THR A 124 4.24 1.03 8.04
C THR A 124 4.51 0.33 9.36
N TYR A 125 4.18 1.01 10.44
CA TYR A 125 4.16 0.48 11.79
C TYR A 125 2.73 0.11 12.13
N GLU A 126 2.50 -1.14 12.56
CA GLU A 126 1.21 -1.69 12.92
C GLU A 126 1.14 -1.90 14.44
N TYR A 127 0.06 -1.43 15.05
CA TYR A 127 -0.25 -1.65 16.45
C TYR A 127 -1.52 -2.48 16.59
N TYR A 128 -1.40 -3.65 17.20
CA TYR A 128 -2.47 -4.60 17.41
C TYR A 128 -3.19 -4.34 18.72
N LEU A 129 -4.52 -4.15 18.66
CA LEU A 129 -5.34 -3.79 19.83
C LEU A 129 -5.57 -4.97 20.77
N PHE A 130 -5.52 -6.18 20.25
CA PHE A 130 -5.72 -7.41 21.03
C PHE A 130 -4.49 -8.30 20.88
N GLN A 131 -4.10 -8.98 21.96
CA GLN A 131 -3.04 -9.97 21.88
C GLN A 131 -3.56 -11.25 21.25
N GLU A 132 -2.89 -11.72 20.20
CA GLU A 132 -3.12 -13.06 19.68
C GLU A 132 -2.71 -14.08 20.75
N ARG A 133 -3.68 -14.69 21.39
CA ARG A 133 -3.42 -15.86 22.21
C ARG A 133 -3.35 -17.06 21.27
N ALA A 134 -2.13 -17.48 20.91
CA ALA A 134 -1.92 -18.76 20.25
C ALA A 134 -2.56 -19.84 21.12
N GLY A 135 -3.67 -20.42 20.63
CA GLY A 135 -4.31 -21.55 21.30
C GLY A 135 -3.29 -22.67 21.49
N HIS A 136 -3.36 -23.38 22.62
CA HIS A 136 -2.47 -24.48 22.90
C HIS A 136 -2.49 -25.51 21.75
N LEU A 137 -1.31 -25.85 21.24
CA LEU A 137 -1.08 -26.84 20.16
C LEU A 137 -1.52 -28.27 20.53
N TYR A 138 -1.86 -28.54 21.80
CA TYR A 138 -2.25 -29.85 22.26
C TYR A 138 -3.72 -29.85 22.68
N LYS A 139 -4.56 -30.54 21.91
CA LYS A 139 -5.92 -30.92 22.33
C LYS A 139 -5.81 -32.12 23.26
N PHE A 140 -5.63 -31.89 24.54
CA PHE A 140 -5.84 -32.97 25.54
C PHE A 140 -7.34 -33.23 25.69
N LYS A 141 -7.74 -34.50 25.54
CA LYS A 141 -9.10 -34.96 25.76
C LYS A 141 -9.48 -34.64 27.22
N GLY A 142 -10.44 -33.72 27.41
CA GLY A 142 -10.90 -33.31 28.75
C GLY A 142 -10.40 -31.94 29.27
N VAL A 143 -9.43 -31.29 28.64
CA VAL A 143 -9.03 -29.93 29.02
C VAL A 143 -9.69 -28.94 28.06
N ARG A 144 -10.61 -28.14 28.56
CA ARG A 144 -11.14 -26.96 27.84
C ARG A 144 -10.03 -25.89 27.80
N GLY A 145 -9.15 -25.97 26.82
CA GLY A 145 -8.20 -24.91 26.55
C GLY A 145 -8.92 -23.59 26.27
N ALA A 146 -8.39 -22.48 26.75
CA ALA A 146 -8.94 -21.17 26.48
C ALA A 146 -9.04 -21.01 24.95
N ARG A 147 -10.26 -20.74 24.47
CA ARG A 147 -10.55 -20.53 23.04
C ARG A 147 -9.73 -19.31 22.59
N GLY A 148 -8.68 -19.53 21.83
CA GLY A 148 -7.88 -18.45 21.28
C GLY A 148 -8.77 -17.53 20.44
N ASN A 149 -8.63 -16.24 20.59
CA ASN A 149 -9.31 -15.30 19.72
C ASN A 149 -8.54 -15.24 18.39
N ASN A 150 -9.13 -15.78 17.32
CA ASN A 150 -8.55 -15.82 15.99
C ASN A 150 -8.63 -14.46 15.26
N TRP A 151 -9.44 -13.52 15.81
CA TRP A 151 -9.62 -12.20 15.25
C TRP A 151 -8.75 -11.19 15.97
N ASN A 152 -8.10 -10.32 15.21
CA ASN A 152 -7.36 -9.21 15.75
C ASN A 152 -7.63 -7.96 14.94
N MET A 153 -7.67 -6.81 15.60
CA MET A 153 -7.77 -5.51 14.95
C MET A 153 -6.47 -4.75 15.19
N TYR A 154 -6.05 -3.99 14.21
CA TYR A 154 -4.85 -3.17 14.30
C TYR A 154 -5.05 -1.83 13.59
N VAL A 155 -4.32 -0.86 14.07
CA VAL A 155 -4.16 0.45 13.42
C VAL A 155 -2.74 0.54 12.89
N PHE A 156 -2.56 1.26 11.81
CA PHE A 156 -1.22 1.42 11.25
C PHE A 156 -1.02 2.81 10.68
N GLY A 157 0.22 3.22 10.66
CA GLY A 157 0.68 4.46 10.05
C GLY A 157 2.13 4.34 9.61
N GLY A 158 2.53 5.15 8.64
CA GLY A 158 3.88 5.06 8.12
C GLY A 158 4.23 6.13 7.12
N ILE A 159 5.29 5.86 6.38
CA ILE A 159 5.78 6.71 5.30
C ILE A 159 5.96 5.86 4.04
N GLY A 160 5.76 6.47 2.89
CA GLY A 160 5.96 5.84 1.59
C GLY A 160 6.55 6.82 0.59
N ALA A 161 7.25 6.28 -0.39
CA ALA A 161 7.64 6.99 -1.59
C ALA A 161 6.94 6.34 -2.78
N PHE A 162 6.37 7.14 -3.66
CA PHE A 162 5.66 6.63 -4.82
C PHE A 162 6.07 7.34 -6.09
N TRP A 163 6.09 6.55 -7.15
CA TRP A 163 6.24 7.04 -8.51
C TRP A 163 4.87 7.03 -9.20
N PHE A 164 4.58 8.09 -9.97
CA PHE A 164 3.32 8.25 -10.69
C PHE A 164 3.55 8.85 -12.08
N ASN A 165 2.64 8.54 -13.01
CA ASN A 165 2.72 9.04 -14.38
C ASN A 165 1.31 9.39 -14.91
N PRO A 166 0.81 10.61 -14.64
CA PRO A 166 -0.51 11.02 -15.05
C PRO A 166 -0.57 11.16 -16.58
N LYS A 167 -1.66 10.64 -17.15
CA LYS A 167 -1.96 10.67 -18.58
C LYS A 167 -3.35 11.23 -18.80
N GLY A 168 -3.50 12.09 -19.80
CA GLY A 168 -4.77 12.63 -20.26
C GLY A 168 -5.13 12.11 -21.66
N PRO A 169 -6.43 11.96 -21.98
CA PRO A 169 -6.87 11.59 -23.32
C PRO A 169 -6.87 12.81 -24.26
N LEU A 170 -6.36 12.63 -25.48
CA LEU A 170 -6.48 13.58 -26.56
C LEU A 170 -6.70 12.80 -27.86
N ASN A 171 -7.77 13.08 -28.58
CA ASN A 171 -8.11 12.43 -29.85
C ASN A 171 -8.09 10.87 -29.76
N GLY A 172 -8.64 10.30 -28.68
CA GLY A 172 -8.68 8.86 -28.46
C GLY A 172 -7.37 8.20 -27.99
N ARG A 173 -6.28 8.97 -27.88
CA ARG A 173 -4.97 8.48 -27.40
C ARG A 173 -4.64 9.08 -26.02
N TRP A 174 -3.84 8.33 -25.24
CA TRP A 174 -3.42 8.76 -23.89
C TRP A 174 -1.99 9.31 -23.93
N TYR A 175 -1.85 10.57 -23.56
CA TYR A 175 -0.56 11.26 -23.53
C TYR A 175 -0.12 11.52 -22.08
N ALA A 176 1.18 11.39 -21.81
CA ALA A 176 1.75 11.73 -20.51
C ALA A 176 1.71 13.25 -20.30
N LEU A 177 1.13 13.73 -19.21
CA LEU A 177 0.91 15.16 -18.97
C LEU A 177 2.18 15.90 -18.55
N GLN A 178 3.08 15.25 -17.81
CA GLN A 178 4.31 15.87 -17.32
C GLN A 178 5.24 16.41 -18.46
N PRO A 179 5.48 15.66 -19.57
CA PRO A 179 6.28 16.18 -20.67
C PRO A 179 5.64 17.37 -21.39
N LEU A 180 4.30 17.42 -21.44
CA LEU A 180 3.53 18.45 -22.13
C LEU A 180 3.46 19.78 -21.35
N GLY A 181 3.89 19.81 -20.08
CA GLY A 181 3.88 21.03 -19.28
C GLY A 181 2.49 21.60 -19.01
N THR A 182 1.47 20.72 -18.87
CA THR A 182 0.06 21.11 -18.73
C THR A 182 -0.27 21.94 -17.48
N GLU A 183 0.65 22.08 -16.55
CA GLU A 183 0.51 22.92 -15.35
C GLU A 183 1.27 24.26 -15.46
N GLY A 184 1.40 24.77 -16.67
CA GLY A 184 2.06 26.07 -16.93
C GLY A 184 3.57 26.04 -16.85
N GLN A 185 4.18 24.87 -16.83
CA GLN A 185 5.65 24.72 -16.76
C GLN A 185 6.31 25.20 -18.04
N GLY A 186 7.25 26.14 -17.89
CA GLY A 186 7.97 26.76 -19.03
C GLY A 186 7.27 27.97 -19.61
N LEU A 187 6.14 28.43 -19.07
CA LEU A 187 5.54 29.72 -19.37
C LEU A 187 6.26 30.85 -18.59
N PRO A 188 6.26 32.11 -19.09
CA PRO A 188 6.91 33.24 -18.40
C PRO A 188 6.48 33.41 -16.94
N ASP A 189 5.19 33.22 -16.63
CA ASP A 189 4.59 33.35 -15.31
C ASP A 189 4.41 32.02 -14.59
N GLY A 190 4.86 30.91 -15.15
CA GLY A 190 4.70 29.55 -14.61
C GLY A 190 5.95 29.00 -13.92
N PRO A 191 5.84 27.82 -13.29
CA PRO A 191 7.00 27.17 -12.68
C PRO A 191 8.06 26.84 -13.74
N LYS A 192 9.31 27.26 -13.50
CA LYS A 192 10.43 27.06 -14.43
C LYS A 192 10.81 25.59 -14.62
N LYS A 193 10.52 24.73 -13.66
CA LYS A 193 10.90 23.31 -13.68
C LYS A 193 9.68 22.42 -13.76
N LYS A 194 9.81 21.31 -14.50
CA LYS A 194 8.79 20.24 -14.52
C LYS A 194 8.70 19.60 -13.14
N TYR A 195 7.48 19.23 -12.72
CA TYR A 195 7.27 18.55 -11.43
C TYR A 195 7.94 17.16 -11.40
N SER A 196 8.35 16.74 -10.21
CA SER A 196 8.89 15.40 -10.00
C SER A 196 7.79 14.35 -10.14
N ARG A 197 8.09 13.20 -10.74
CA ARG A 197 7.21 12.03 -10.76
C ARG A 197 7.34 11.18 -9.51
N ILE A 198 8.22 11.53 -8.60
CA ILE A 198 8.40 10.85 -7.32
C ILE A 198 7.94 11.81 -6.22
N SER A 199 7.14 11.30 -5.32
CA SER A 199 6.63 12.03 -4.16
C SER A 199 6.49 11.14 -2.95
N VAL A 200 6.25 11.77 -1.80
CA VAL A 200 6.09 11.10 -0.50
C VAL A 200 4.62 10.97 -0.15
N SER A 201 4.26 9.84 0.46
CA SER A 201 2.93 9.56 0.99
C SER A 201 3.01 9.24 2.48
N ILE A 202 1.93 9.52 3.19
CA ILE A 202 1.71 9.09 4.58
C ILE A 202 0.51 8.15 4.57
N PRO A 203 0.73 6.82 4.52
CA PRO A 203 -0.34 5.84 4.68
C PRO A 203 -0.77 5.79 6.15
N VAL A 204 -2.07 5.84 6.41
CA VAL A 204 -2.70 5.59 7.71
C VAL A 204 -3.96 4.76 7.50
N GLY A 205 -4.23 3.85 8.42
CA GLY A 205 -5.39 3.00 8.25
C GLY A 205 -5.65 2.05 9.40
N VAL A 206 -6.66 1.23 9.18
CA VAL A 206 -7.10 0.20 10.11
C VAL A 206 -7.17 -1.15 9.39
N GLY A 207 -6.96 -2.23 10.12
CA GLY A 207 -7.03 -3.57 9.58
C GLY A 207 -7.63 -4.55 10.56
N ILE A 208 -8.20 -5.59 9.98
CA ILE A 208 -8.71 -6.76 10.70
C ILE A 208 -7.94 -7.96 10.18
N ARG A 209 -7.41 -8.75 11.11
CA ARG A 209 -6.69 -9.99 10.83
C ARG A 209 -7.49 -11.17 11.35
N TYR A 210 -7.62 -12.19 10.52
CA TYR A 210 -8.16 -13.48 10.89
C TYR A 210 -7.09 -14.55 10.69
N THR A 211 -6.64 -15.18 11.77
CA THR A 211 -5.65 -16.24 11.75
C THR A 211 -6.36 -17.58 11.54
N ILE A 212 -6.15 -18.19 10.39
CA ILE A 212 -6.74 -19.48 10.01
C ILE A 212 -5.95 -20.59 10.67
N ASP A 213 -4.62 -20.57 10.51
CA ASP A 213 -3.72 -21.59 11.03
C ASP A 213 -2.39 -20.95 11.41
N ARG A 214 -1.42 -21.73 11.86
CA ARG A 214 -0.07 -21.29 12.23
C ARG A 214 0.68 -20.55 11.11
N PHE A 215 0.40 -20.91 9.85
CA PHE A 215 1.09 -20.39 8.67
C PHE A 215 0.23 -19.44 7.83
N TRP A 216 -1.08 -19.46 8.00
CA TRP A 216 -2.01 -18.75 7.14
C TRP A 216 -2.88 -17.78 7.91
N SER A 217 -2.92 -16.56 7.47
CA SER A 217 -3.88 -15.56 7.95
C SER A 217 -4.41 -14.71 6.80
N VAL A 218 -5.62 -14.21 6.97
CA VAL A 218 -6.28 -13.30 6.05
C VAL A 218 -6.40 -11.95 6.73
N ASN A 219 -6.05 -10.89 6.03
CA ASN A 219 -6.13 -9.53 6.55
C ASN A 219 -6.97 -8.68 5.60
N LEU A 220 -7.89 -7.91 6.15
CA LEU A 220 -8.62 -6.87 5.46
C LEU A 220 -8.15 -5.52 5.97
N GLU A 221 -7.63 -4.68 5.09
CA GLU A 221 -7.12 -3.35 5.44
C GLU A 221 -7.87 -2.26 4.69
N PHE A 222 -8.25 -1.23 5.42
CA PHE A 222 -8.69 0.03 4.85
C PHE A 222 -7.65 1.10 5.16
N ASN A 223 -7.12 1.76 4.14
CA ASN A 223 -6.08 2.73 4.32
C ASN A 223 -6.31 4.00 3.48
N LEU A 224 -5.93 5.13 4.05
CA LEU A 224 -5.91 6.43 3.41
C LEU A 224 -4.45 6.86 3.24
N ARG A 225 -4.13 7.35 2.06
CA ARG A 225 -2.80 7.89 1.75
C ARG A 225 -2.89 9.39 1.55
N LYS A 226 -2.30 10.14 2.46
CA LYS A 226 -2.10 11.58 2.28
C LYS A 226 -0.81 11.78 1.49
N THR A 227 -0.88 12.49 0.37
CA THR A 227 0.27 12.82 -0.44
C THR A 227 0.57 14.31 -0.35
N PHE A 228 1.84 14.68 -0.52
CA PHE A 228 2.28 16.08 -0.50
C PHE A 228 2.27 16.75 -1.88
N LEU A 229 1.90 16.03 -2.92
CA LEU A 229 1.51 16.65 -4.17
C LEU A 229 0.17 17.33 -3.97
N PHE A 230 0.06 18.55 -4.49
CA PHE A 230 -1.21 19.27 -4.52
C PHE A 230 -2.32 18.28 -4.94
N ILE A 231 -3.16 17.83 -3.99
CA ILE A 231 -4.47 17.26 -4.36
C ILE A 231 -4.58 15.73 -4.57
N VAL A 232 -3.68 14.86 -4.13
CA VAL A 232 -3.95 13.41 -4.27
C VAL A 232 -4.14 12.76 -2.91
N LYS A 233 -5.38 12.37 -2.60
CA LYS A 233 -5.70 11.39 -1.54
C LYS A 233 -6.08 10.10 -2.22
N ILE A 234 -5.53 8.99 -1.79
CA ILE A 234 -5.83 7.66 -2.32
C ILE A 234 -6.41 6.83 -1.20
N SER A 235 -7.63 6.35 -1.39
CA SER A 235 -8.23 5.33 -0.53
C SER A 235 -7.93 3.96 -1.11
N VAL A 236 -7.47 3.03 -0.30
CA VAL A 236 -7.17 1.66 -0.72
C VAL A 236 -7.79 0.69 0.28
N CYS A 237 -8.63 -0.20 -0.23
CA CYS A 237 -9.09 -1.36 0.51
C CYS A 237 -8.31 -2.58 -0.01
N ASN A 238 -7.56 -3.25 0.86
CA ASN A 238 -6.75 -4.40 0.49
C ASN A 238 -7.19 -5.64 1.25
N LEU A 239 -7.24 -6.75 0.53
CA LEU A 239 -7.36 -8.09 1.09
C LEU A 239 -6.00 -8.78 0.95
N PHE A 240 -5.39 -9.17 2.05
CA PHE A 240 -4.10 -9.86 2.07
C PHE A 240 -4.28 -11.33 2.46
N PHE A 241 -3.50 -12.16 1.80
CA PHE A 241 -3.27 -13.56 2.15
C PHE A 241 -1.82 -13.73 2.61
N LEU A 242 -1.63 -14.51 3.63
CA LEU A 242 -0.33 -14.85 4.23
C LEU A 242 -0.08 -16.31 4.09
#